data_cf0ce97da831968814185d72711a6abc
#
_entry.id   cf0ce97da831968814185d72711a6abc
#
_cell.length_a   1.000
_cell.length_b   1.000
_cell.length_c   1.000
_cell.angle_alpha   90.00
_cell.angle_beta   90.00
_cell.angle_gamma   90.00
#
_symmetry.space_group_name_H-M   'P 1'
#
loop_
_entity.id
_entity.type
_entity.pdbx_description
1 polymer ?
#
loop_
_entity_poly.entity_id
_entity_poly.type
_entity_poly.pdbx_seq_one_letter_code
_entity_poly.pdbx_strand_id
1 'polypeptide(L)'
;MALAAGLMLSLNSCMDDYDEPNTDGYLITSPESLGEVNYSIAELKNDNASLFSQTNAFEQVKEDKIIEGVVAANDCGGNLYQTLLIRHIDESKPEGDADRDQAIVLGVKHTWLTPYFQLGQRVKVNLKGLYIGCYSKLPKIGQPYYTSSGNLRLGPVLLQLCATNVELVGQPNPDCAECQPIALSPEWLRATANRNYLNYPQLVSVTGTIQEADGEAIFAPESLQDAGYGVDRTLVNSENNTKVTIRTSTQNDIAFTVMPEGEHTYTGLLSYYSNWQIQLRSVSDIQ
;
A
#
# COMPACT_ATOMS: atom_id res chain seq x y z
N MET A 1 79.50 -8.83 10.61
CA MET A 1 78.59 -7.97 9.87
C MET A 1 77.85 -8.85 8.90
N ALA A 2 76.59 -9.22 9.24
CA ALA A 2 75.70 -10.01 8.40
C ALA A 2 74.55 -9.12 7.98
N LEU A 3 74.48 -8.83 6.67
CA LEU A 3 73.38 -8.07 6.05
C LEU A 3 72.21 -9.03 5.90
N ALA A 4 71.11 -8.71 6.58
CA ALA A 4 69.81 -9.34 6.35
C ALA A 4 69.10 -8.59 5.23
N ALA A 5 68.99 -9.22 4.05
CA ALA A 5 68.14 -8.72 2.97
C ALA A 5 66.68 -9.12 3.24
N GLY A 6 65.88 -8.13 3.58
CA GLY A 6 64.42 -8.30 3.73
C GLY A 6 63.78 -8.44 2.35
N LEU A 7 63.20 -9.60 2.09
CA LEU A 7 62.35 -9.86 0.90
C LEU A 7 60.96 -9.26 1.15
N MET A 8 60.66 -8.07 0.57
CA MET A 8 59.29 -7.57 0.52
C MET A 8 58.52 -8.36 -0.54
N LEU A 9 57.71 -9.29 -0.11
CA LEU A 9 56.67 -9.88 -0.95
C LEU A 9 55.55 -8.86 -1.09
N SER A 10 55.50 -8.19 -2.24
CA SER A 10 54.31 -7.43 -2.66
C SER A 10 53.21 -8.44 -2.95
N LEU A 11 52.25 -8.55 -2.03
CA LEU A 11 50.99 -9.22 -2.28
C LEU A 11 50.18 -8.30 -3.20
N ASN A 12 50.37 -8.42 -4.50
CA ASN A 12 49.38 -7.95 -5.46
C ASN A 12 48.18 -8.88 -5.31
N SER A 13 47.21 -8.45 -4.52
CA SER A 13 45.87 -9.02 -4.53
C SER A 13 45.25 -8.68 -5.90
N CYS A 14 45.16 -9.68 -6.77
CA CYS A 14 44.35 -9.58 -7.97
C CYS A 14 42.88 -9.48 -7.54
N MET A 15 42.44 -8.26 -7.31
CA MET A 15 41.01 -7.95 -7.05
C MET A 15 40.41 -7.13 -8.21
N ASP A 16 41.09 -7.06 -9.36
CA ASP A 16 40.66 -6.24 -10.50
C ASP A 16 39.86 -7.02 -11.57
N ASP A 17 39.64 -8.33 -11.38
CA ASP A 17 38.83 -9.16 -12.29
C ASP A 17 37.57 -9.68 -11.60
N TYR A 18 36.78 -8.78 -10.98
CA TYR A 18 35.39 -9.11 -10.68
C TYR A 18 34.57 -8.75 -11.89
N ASP A 19 34.09 -9.74 -12.62
CA ASP A 19 32.94 -9.55 -13.48
C ASP A 19 31.81 -8.96 -12.63
N GLU A 20 31.27 -7.82 -13.04
CA GLU A 20 30.09 -7.26 -12.36
C GLU A 20 29.01 -8.35 -12.32
N PRO A 21 28.43 -8.65 -11.14
CA PRO A 21 27.43 -9.70 -11.06
C PRO A 21 26.26 -9.35 -12.00
N ASN A 22 25.88 -10.30 -12.86
CA ASN A 22 24.70 -10.16 -13.68
C ASN A 22 23.48 -10.07 -12.75
N THR A 23 22.95 -8.84 -12.59
CA THR A 23 21.78 -8.54 -11.76
C THR A 23 20.46 -8.64 -12.51
N ASP A 24 20.47 -8.91 -13.82
CA ASP A 24 19.27 -8.94 -14.66
C ASP A 24 18.20 -9.94 -14.16
N GLY A 25 18.64 -11.04 -13.56
CA GLY A 25 17.75 -12.03 -12.96
C GLY A 25 17.19 -11.65 -11.57
N TYR A 26 17.66 -10.54 -10.99
CA TYR A 26 17.26 -10.07 -9.66
C TYR A 26 16.46 -8.75 -9.69
N LEU A 27 16.18 -8.24 -10.88
CA LEU A 27 15.39 -7.03 -11.04
C LEU A 27 13.94 -7.30 -10.60
N ILE A 28 13.46 -6.46 -9.68
CA ILE A 28 12.11 -6.55 -9.14
C ILE A 28 11.15 -5.68 -9.94
N THR A 29 11.67 -4.61 -10.55
CA THR A 29 10.93 -3.68 -11.38
C THR A 29 11.57 -3.59 -12.76
N SER A 30 10.82 -3.06 -13.76
CA SER A 30 11.33 -2.92 -15.11
C SER A 30 12.57 -2.02 -15.15
N PRO A 31 13.69 -2.45 -15.75
CA PRO A 31 14.87 -1.62 -15.97
C PRO A 31 14.68 -0.66 -17.15
N GLU A 32 13.65 -0.91 -17.97
CA GLU A 32 13.33 -0.11 -19.16
C GLU A 32 12.03 0.67 -18.93
N SER A 33 11.90 1.81 -19.64
CA SER A 33 10.65 2.56 -19.59
C SER A 33 9.49 1.77 -20.17
N LEU A 34 8.36 1.76 -19.46
CA LEU A 34 7.11 1.17 -19.91
C LEU A 34 6.41 2.03 -20.97
N GLY A 35 6.94 3.24 -21.26
CA GLY A 35 6.37 4.17 -22.23
C GLY A 35 5.52 5.27 -21.58
N GLU A 36 4.70 5.92 -22.44
CA GLU A 36 3.86 7.04 -22.00
C GLU A 36 2.64 6.56 -21.23
N VAL A 37 2.28 7.33 -20.19
CA VAL A 37 1.03 7.13 -19.43
C VAL A 37 -0.14 7.42 -20.37
N ASN A 38 -1.04 6.47 -20.53
CA ASN A 38 -2.18 6.55 -21.44
C ASN A 38 -3.52 6.22 -20.75
N TYR A 39 -3.49 6.05 -19.44
CA TYR A 39 -4.68 5.73 -18.65
C TYR A 39 -4.50 6.25 -17.23
N SER A 40 -5.51 6.86 -16.66
CA SER A 40 -5.48 7.36 -15.29
C SER A 40 -6.12 6.37 -14.30
N ILE A 41 -5.82 6.52 -13.00
CA ILE A 41 -6.50 5.73 -11.95
C ILE A 41 -7.99 6.07 -11.92
N ALA A 42 -8.37 7.32 -12.20
CA ALA A 42 -9.76 7.73 -12.30
C ALA A 42 -10.51 6.99 -13.43
N GLU A 43 -9.93 6.98 -14.64
CA GLU A 43 -10.49 6.24 -15.78
C GLU A 43 -10.55 4.73 -15.47
N LEU A 44 -9.51 4.16 -14.86
CA LEU A 44 -9.50 2.76 -14.43
C LEU A 44 -10.71 2.43 -13.53
N LYS A 45 -11.01 3.29 -12.55
CA LYS A 45 -12.15 3.10 -11.66
C LYS A 45 -13.49 3.32 -12.34
N ASN A 46 -13.62 4.36 -13.15
CA ASN A 46 -14.85 4.72 -13.84
C ASN A 46 -15.24 3.69 -14.92
N ASP A 47 -14.30 3.27 -15.76
CA ASP A 47 -14.53 2.29 -16.82
C ASP A 47 -14.87 0.90 -16.28
N ASN A 48 -14.45 0.59 -15.04
CA ASN A 48 -14.64 -0.71 -14.40
C ASN A 48 -15.57 -0.64 -13.19
N ALA A 49 -16.47 0.33 -13.15
CA ALA A 49 -17.42 0.57 -12.05
C ALA A 49 -18.23 -0.69 -11.67
N SER A 50 -18.59 -1.51 -12.67
CA SER A 50 -19.32 -2.77 -12.45
C SER A 50 -18.53 -3.80 -11.65
N LEU A 51 -17.20 -3.83 -11.75
CA LEU A 51 -16.33 -4.69 -10.97
C LEU A 51 -16.17 -4.14 -9.55
N PHE A 52 -15.84 -2.85 -9.42
CA PHE A 52 -15.53 -2.23 -8.12
C PHE A 52 -16.76 -2.04 -7.22
N SER A 53 -17.98 -2.06 -7.78
CA SER A 53 -19.21 -2.04 -7.00
C SER A 53 -19.59 -3.40 -6.38
N GLN A 54 -18.90 -4.49 -6.75
CA GLN A 54 -19.13 -5.83 -6.22
C GLN A 54 -18.30 -6.10 -4.96
N THR A 55 -18.60 -7.20 -4.29
CA THR A 55 -17.81 -7.63 -3.11
C THR A 55 -16.49 -8.28 -3.52
N ASN A 56 -16.56 -9.16 -4.54
CA ASN A 56 -15.41 -9.87 -5.11
C ASN A 56 -15.67 -10.05 -6.60
N ALA A 57 -14.93 -9.35 -7.42
CA ALA A 57 -14.99 -9.45 -8.87
C ALA A 57 -13.66 -9.03 -9.45
N PHE A 58 -13.26 -9.60 -10.57
CA PHE A 58 -12.04 -9.21 -11.26
C PHE A 58 -12.06 -9.64 -12.71
N GLU A 59 -11.31 -8.92 -13.53
CA GLU A 59 -11.15 -9.17 -14.97
C GLU A 59 -9.69 -8.92 -15.38
N GLN A 60 -9.22 -9.64 -16.40
CA GLN A 60 -7.88 -9.45 -16.94
C GLN A 60 -7.85 -8.26 -17.91
N VAL A 61 -6.89 -7.36 -17.72
CA VAL A 61 -6.60 -6.29 -18.67
C VAL A 61 -5.86 -6.86 -19.87
N LYS A 62 -6.39 -6.65 -21.08
CA LYS A 62 -5.82 -7.16 -22.34
C LYS A 62 -5.07 -6.11 -23.13
N GLU A 63 -5.46 -4.86 -22.97
CA GLU A 63 -4.90 -3.71 -23.67
C GLU A 63 -3.64 -3.20 -22.94
N ASP A 64 -2.76 -2.53 -23.68
CA ASP A 64 -1.63 -1.79 -23.11
C ASP A 64 -2.15 -0.49 -22.47
N LYS A 65 -2.50 -0.58 -21.20
CA LYS A 65 -2.95 0.52 -20.35
C LYS A 65 -1.89 0.78 -19.27
N ILE A 66 -1.28 1.95 -19.32
CA ILE A 66 -0.21 2.35 -18.40
C ILE A 66 -0.74 3.46 -17.51
N ILE A 67 -0.84 3.18 -16.21
CA ILE A 67 -1.16 4.17 -15.17
C ILE A 67 0.12 4.66 -14.50
N GLU A 68 0.04 5.84 -13.89
CA GLU A 68 1.09 6.40 -13.04
C GLU A 68 0.52 6.83 -11.69
N GLY A 69 1.36 6.79 -10.67
CA GLY A 69 1.06 7.34 -9.35
C GLY A 69 2.25 7.22 -8.42
N VAL A 70 2.05 7.61 -7.18
CA VAL A 70 3.06 7.61 -6.13
C VAL A 70 2.70 6.57 -5.06
N VAL A 71 3.69 5.87 -4.55
CA VAL A 71 3.53 4.95 -3.41
C VAL A 71 3.24 5.77 -2.16
N ALA A 72 1.96 5.94 -1.82
CA ALA A 72 1.48 6.70 -0.66
C ALA A 72 1.45 5.87 0.63
N ALA A 73 1.34 4.55 0.51
CA ALA A 73 1.46 3.61 1.62
C ALA A 73 2.06 2.28 1.13
N ASN A 74 2.83 1.65 2.00
CA ASN A 74 3.44 0.35 1.79
C ASN A 74 3.43 -0.48 3.10
N ASP A 75 4.14 -1.59 3.13
CA ASP A 75 4.19 -2.52 4.24
C ASP A 75 5.24 -2.18 5.33
N CYS A 76 5.65 -0.93 5.46
CA CYS A 76 6.76 -0.51 6.34
C CYS A 76 6.59 -0.94 7.81
N GLY A 77 5.37 -1.03 8.32
CA GLY A 77 5.07 -1.52 9.67
C GLY A 77 4.45 -2.92 9.70
N GLY A 78 4.38 -3.60 8.55
CA GLY A 78 3.85 -4.97 8.44
C GLY A 78 2.31 -5.09 8.47
N ASN A 79 1.57 -4.02 8.75
CA ASN A 79 0.10 -4.07 8.82
C ASN A 79 -0.57 -4.08 7.43
N LEU A 80 0.06 -3.46 6.43
CA LEU A 80 -0.39 -3.48 5.03
C LEU A 80 0.27 -4.65 4.28
N TYR A 81 0.04 -5.87 4.73
CA TYR A 81 0.69 -7.06 4.17
C TYR A 81 0.51 -7.18 2.65
N GLN A 82 1.64 -7.24 1.91
CA GLN A 82 1.67 -7.38 0.45
C GLN A 82 0.91 -6.27 -0.29
N THR A 83 0.86 -5.06 0.26
CA THR A 83 0.00 -3.97 -0.22
C THR A 83 0.80 -2.71 -0.46
N LEU A 84 0.65 -2.14 -1.66
CA LEU A 84 1.07 -0.80 -2.01
C LEU A 84 -0.19 0.03 -2.32
N LEU A 85 -0.29 1.23 -1.76
CA LEU A 85 -1.28 2.22 -2.17
C LEU A 85 -0.63 3.13 -3.21
N ILE A 86 -1.11 3.07 -4.44
CA ILE A 86 -0.67 3.93 -5.53
C ILE A 86 -1.69 5.05 -5.66
N ARG A 87 -1.27 6.31 -5.41
CA ARG A 87 -2.10 7.51 -5.46
C ARG A 87 -1.60 8.47 -6.50
N HIS A 88 -2.52 9.11 -7.20
CA HIS A 88 -2.24 10.15 -8.20
C HIS A 88 -3.14 11.35 -7.97
N ILE A 89 -2.54 12.54 -7.95
CA ILE A 89 -3.25 13.82 -7.90
C ILE A 89 -3.11 14.49 -9.27
N ASP A 90 -4.20 14.57 -10.01
CA ASP A 90 -4.27 15.27 -11.29
C ASP A 90 -4.46 16.77 -11.06
N GLU A 91 -3.36 17.51 -11.05
CA GLU A 91 -3.36 18.97 -10.82
C GLU A 91 -4.05 19.76 -11.96
N SER A 92 -4.31 19.14 -13.10
CA SER A 92 -5.08 19.78 -14.19
C SER A 92 -6.57 19.90 -13.88
N LYS A 93 -7.05 19.14 -12.90
CA LYS A 93 -8.45 19.15 -12.44
C LYS A 93 -8.64 20.07 -11.25
N PRO A 94 -9.81 20.73 -11.13
CA PRO A 94 -10.09 21.63 -10.01
C PRO A 94 -10.18 20.88 -8.67
N GLU A 95 -9.95 21.59 -7.57
CA GLU A 95 -10.21 21.05 -6.23
C GLU A 95 -11.69 20.65 -6.06
N GLY A 96 -11.89 19.47 -5.47
CA GLY A 96 -13.24 18.90 -5.28
C GLY A 96 -13.76 18.10 -6.48
N ASP A 97 -13.04 18.06 -7.60
CA ASP A 97 -13.35 17.12 -8.69
C ASP A 97 -13.10 15.69 -8.20
N ALA A 98 -14.10 14.81 -8.38
CA ALA A 98 -14.03 13.43 -7.90
C ALA A 98 -12.90 12.61 -8.55
N ASP A 99 -12.49 12.97 -9.76
CA ASP A 99 -11.42 12.27 -10.48
C ASP A 99 -10.02 12.86 -10.24
N ARG A 100 -9.92 13.98 -9.48
CA ARG A 100 -8.65 14.67 -9.26
C ARG A 100 -7.67 13.84 -8.42
N ASP A 101 -8.15 13.27 -7.32
CA ASP A 101 -7.32 12.59 -6.32
C ASP A 101 -7.77 11.15 -6.17
N GLN A 102 -7.11 10.27 -6.91
CA GLN A 102 -7.50 8.87 -6.98
C GLN A 102 -6.36 7.95 -6.56
N ALA A 103 -6.73 6.87 -5.87
CA ALA A 103 -5.78 5.85 -5.47
C ALA A 103 -6.32 4.44 -5.73
N ILE A 104 -5.41 3.49 -5.88
CA ILE A 104 -5.70 2.07 -6.05
C ILE A 104 -4.66 1.23 -5.30
N VAL A 105 -5.06 0.06 -4.82
CA VAL A 105 -4.11 -0.91 -4.26
C VAL A 105 -3.42 -1.68 -5.39
N LEU A 106 -2.10 -1.76 -5.35
CA LEU A 106 -1.30 -2.75 -6.05
C LEU A 106 -0.86 -3.81 -5.04
N GLY A 107 -1.43 -4.99 -5.12
CA GLY A 107 -0.96 -6.12 -4.33
C GLY A 107 0.30 -6.72 -4.94
N VAL A 108 1.36 -6.95 -4.16
CA VAL A 108 2.60 -7.59 -4.62
C VAL A 108 2.95 -8.75 -3.69
N LYS A 109 3.12 -9.94 -4.24
CA LYS A 109 3.39 -11.17 -3.48
C LYS A 109 4.85 -11.22 -3.01
N HIS A 110 5.16 -10.39 -2.05
CA HIS A 110 6.45 -10.36 -1.36
C HIS A 110 6.25 -9.82 0.06
N THR A 111 7.08 -10.23 0.99
CA THR A 111 7.22 -9.62 2.31
C THR A 111 8.29 -8.53 2.23
N TRP A 112 8.13 -7.44 2.98
CA TRP A 112 9.08 -6.32 2.98
C TRP A 112 9.18 -5.63 1.62
N LEU A 113 8.07 -5.03 1.18
CA LEU A 113 8.02 -4.24 -0.06
C LEU A 113 8.77 -2.92 0.06
N THR A 114 8.90 -2.40 1.28
CA THR A 114 9.51 -1.09 1.58
C THR A 114 10.89 -0.87 0.94
N PRO A 115 11.83 -1.85 0.90
CA PRO A 115 13.13 -1.63 0.25
C PRO A 115 13.04 -1.41 -1.26
N TYR A 116 11.98 -1.90 -1.90
CA TYR A 116 11.78 -1.85 -3.35
C TYR A 116 10.83 -0.73 -3.76
N PHE A 117 9.86 -0.44 -2.91
CA PHE A 117 8.81 0.53 -3.16
C PHE A 117 8.72 1.50 -1.98
N GLN A 118 9.64 2.46 -1.95
CA GLN A 118 9.70 3.45 -0.88
C GLN A 118 8.50 4.39 -0.91
N LEU A 119 8.14 4.98 0.23
CA LEU A 119 7.13 6.04 0.28
C LEU A 119 7.60 7.23 -0.57
N GLY A 120 6.69 7.80 -1.35
CA GLY A 120 7.00 8.88 -2.28
C GLY A 120 7.64 8.43 -3.59
N GLN A 121 7.86 7.13 -3.81
CA GLN A 121 8.34 6.62 -5.08
C GLN A 121 7.25 6.71 -6.14
N ARG A 122 7.52 7.43 -7.22
CA ARG A 122 6.66 7.45 -8.41
C ARG A 122 6.85 6.15 -9.18
N VAL A 123 5.74 5.55 -9.59
CA VAL A 123 5.73 4.28 -10.34
C VAL A 123 4.80 4.39 -11.53
N LYS A 124 5.19 3.75 -12.64
CA LYS A 124 4.28 3.41 -13.73
C LYS A 124 3.92 1.94 -13.64
N VAL A 125 2.69 1.61 -13.95
CA VAL A 125 2.22 0.21 -13.98
C VAL A 125 1.53 -0.06 -15.30
N ASN A 126 2.10 -0.97 -16.10
CA ASN A 126 1.42 -1.52 -17.26
C ASN A 126 0.46 -2.60 -16.81
N LEU A 127 -0.83 -2.36 -16.99
CA LEU A 127 -1.89 -3.24 -16.52
C LEU A 127 -2.08 -4.49 -17.39
N LYS A 128 -1.53 -4.52 -18.62
CA LYS A 128 -1.67 -5.63 -19.54
C LYS A 128 -1.22 -6.96 -18.94
N GLY A 129 -2.11 -7.95 -18.97
CA GLY A 129 -1.86 -9.26 -18.37
C GLY A 129 -2.14 -9.36 -16.88
N LEU A 130 -2.20 -8.21 -16.18
CA LEU A 130 -2.64 -8.14 -14.80
C LEU A 130 -4.17 -8.18 -14.70
N TYR A 131 -4.69 -8.33 -13.51
CA TYR A 131 -6.12 -8.33 -13.24
C TYR A 131 -6.48 -7.11 -12.39
N ILE A 132 -7.61 -6.51 -12.73
CA ILE A 132 -8.23 -5.42 -11.96
C ILE A 132 -9.54 -5.91 -11.38
N GLY A 133 -9.89 -5.40 -10.21
CA GLY A 133 -11.15 -5.77 -9.56
C GLY A 133 -11.15 -5.41 -8.09
N CYS A 134 -11.96 -6.13 -7.32
CA CYS A 134 -12.06 -5.91 -5.87
C CYS A 134 -12.03 -7.22 -5.10
N TYR A 135 -11.56 -7.11 -3.86
CA TYR A 135 -11.72 -8.11 -2.83
C TYR A 135 -12.22 -7.44 -1.57
N SER A 136 -13.30 -7.95 -1.00
CA SER A 136 -14.01 -7.30 0.10
C SER A 136 -14.33 -5.83 -0.22
N LYS A 137 -14.78 -5.56 -1.44
CA LYS A 137 -15.07 -4.24 -2.03
C LYS A 137 -13.86 -3.32 -2.21
N LEU A 138 -12.66 -3.70 -1.78
CA LEU A 138 -11.46 -2.87 -1.95
C LEU A 138 -10.95 -2.94 -3.39
N PRO A 139 -10.95 -1.81 -4.14
CA PRO A 139 -10.38 -1.74 -5.48
C PRO A 139 -8.88 -2.07 -5.50
N LYS A 140 -8.47 -2.98 -6.38
CA LYS A 140 -7.07 -3.39 -6.46
C LYS A 140 -6.66 -3.94 -7.82
N ILE A 141 -5.36 -3.85 -8.08
CA ILE A 141 -4.64 -4.54 -9.14
C ILE A 141 -4.00 -5.79 -8.52
N GLY A 142 -4.09 -6.92 -9.19
CA GLY A 142 -3.60 -8.17 -8.64
C GLY A 142 -3.51 -9.32 -9.65
N GLN A 143 -3.48 -10.54 -9.11
CA GLN A 143 -3.54 -11.80 -9.87
C GLN A 143 -4.53 -12.75 -9.19
N PRO A 144 -5.27 -13.57 -9.96
CA PRO A 144 -6.13 -14.60 -9.38
C PRO A 144 -5.33 -15.65 -8.63
N TYR A 145 -5.88 -16.13 -7.53
CA TYR A 145 -5.35 -17.29 -6.80
C TYR A 145 -6.48 -18.09 -6.17
N TYR A 146 -6.22 -19.36 -5.88
CA TYR A 146 -7.13 -20.18 -5.11
C TYR A 146 -6.72 -20.19 -3.65
N THR A 147 -7.68 -19.94 -2.77
CA THR A 147 -7.49 -20.13 -1.32
C THR A 147 -7.30 -21.61 -0.98
N SER A 148 -6.84 -21.91 0.23
CA SER A 148 -6.77 -23.29 0.73
C SER A 148 -8.13 -24.01 0.71
N SER A 149 -9.23 -23.25 0.79
CA SER A 149 -10.60 -23.77 0.70
C SER A 149 -11.12 -23.85 -0.75
N GLY A 150 -10.28 -23.64 -1.76
CA GLY A 150 -10.63 -23.73 -3.19
C GLY A 150 -11.41 -22.53 -3.75
N ASN A 151 -11.56 -21.44 -3.01
CA ASN A 151 -12.23 -20.25 -3.51
C ASN A 151 -11.28 -19.40 -4.37
N LEU A 152 -11.74 -19.03 -5.57
CA LEU A 152 -11.00 -18.12 -6.45
C LEU A 152 -11.13 -16.68 -5.94
N ARG A 153 -10.01 -15.99 -5.79
CA ARG A 153 -9.90 -14.62 -5.28
C ARG A 153 -8.91 -13.80 -6.09
N LEU A 154 -9.06 -12.47 -6.05
CA LEU A 154 -8.04 -11.55 -6.53
C LEU A 154 -7.01 -11.34 -5.42
N GLY A 155 -5.82 -11.88 -5.62
CA GLY A 155 -4.67 -11.78 -4.72
C GLY A 155 -3.61 -10.82 -5.22
N PRO A 156 -2.41 -10.85 -4.63
CA PRO A 156 -1.29 -10.04 -5.05
C PRO A 156 -0.69 -10.52 -6.37
N VAL A 157 -0.09 -9.59 -7.12
CA VAL A 157 0.73 -9.86 -8.31
C VAL A 157 1.99 -10.61 -7.88
N LEU A 158 2.40 -11.60 -8.63
CA LEU A 158 3.69 -12.27 -8.41
C LEU A 158 4.83 -11.27 -8.59
N LEU A 159 5.82 -11.31 -7.69
CA LEU A 159 6.94 -10.36 -7.72
C LEU A 159 7.64 -10.32 -9.09
N GLN A 160 7.80 -11.47 -9.74
CA GLN A 160 8.43 -11.59 -11.06
C GLN A 160 7.71 -10.80 -12.16
N LEU A 161 6.40 -10.59 -12.02
CA LEU A 161 5.64 -9.78 -12.98
C LEU A 161 5.88 -8.28 -12.79
N CYS A 162 6.34 -7.86 -11.62
CA CYS A 162 6.74 -6.46 -11.40
C CYS A 162 7.94 -6.08 -12.27
N ALA A 163 8.83 -7.03 -12.59
CA ALA A 163 9.98 -6.79 -13.48
C ALA A 163 9.59 -6.43 -14.92
N THR A 164 8.35 -6.70 -15.34
CA THR A 164 7.83 -6.38 -16.67
C THR A 164 6.69 -5.37 -16.66
N ASN A 165 6.00 -5.22 -15.51
CA ASN A 165 4.79 -4.43 -15.41
C ASN A 165 4.92 -3.19 -14.56
N VAL A 166 6.02 -3.03 -13.78
CA VAL A 166 6.22 -1.89 -12.89
C VAL A 166 7.56 -1.22 -13.16
N GLU A 167 7.54 0.07 -13.45
CA GLU A 167 8.71 0.93 -13.61
C GLU A 167 8.80 1.90 -12.42
N LEU A 168 10.01 2.08 -11.85
CA LEU A 168 10.28 3.13 -10.88
C LEU A 168 10.71 4.40 -11.62
N VAL A 169 10.06 5.52 -11.33
CA VAL A 169 10.33 6.81 -12.00
C VAL A 169 10.96 7.80 -11.02
N GLY A 170 12.16 8.25 -11.33
CA GLY A 170 12.90 9.22 -10.51
C GLY A 170 13.27 8.70 -9.11
N GLN A 171 13.49 9.63 -8.20
CA GLN A 171 13.81 9.34 -6.80
C GLN A 171 12.57 9.49 -5.92
N PRO A 172 12.44 8.71 -4.84
CA PRO A 172 11.32 8.83 -3.91
C PRO A 172 11.31 10.21 -3.22
N ASN A 173 10.12 10.79 -3.09
CA ASN A 173 9.88 12.02 -2.34
C ASN A 173 8.71 11.82 -1.35
N PRO A 174 8.99 11.45 -0.09
CA PRO A 174 7.93 11.19 0.89
C PRO A 174 7.17 12.45 1.33
N ASP A 175 7.67 13.64 1.00
CA ASP A 175 7.02 14.92 1.30
C ASP A 175 6.05 15.39 0.20
N CYS A 176 5.89 14.62 -0.88
CA CYS A 176 4.97 14.97 -1.97
C CYS A 176 3.49 14.97 -1.51
N ALA A 177 2.63 15.63 -2.28
CA ALA A 177 1.21 15.78 -1.95
C ALA A 177 0.48 14.45 -1.83
N GLU A 178 0.83 13.45 -2.66
CA GLU A 178 0.24 12.12 -2.64
C GLU A 178 0.54 11.35 -1.34
N CYS A 179 1.64 11.69 -0.66
CA CYS A 179 2.02 11.09 0.63
C CYS A 179 1.36 11.78 1.83
N GLN A 180 0.69 12.93 1.62
CA GLN A 180 -0.02 13.62 2.69
C GLN A 180 -1.43 13.03 2.86
N PRO A 181 -1.87 12.69 4.09
CA PRO A 181 -3.19 12.13 4.32
C PRO A 181 -4.29 13.18 4.11
N ILE A 182 -5.43 12.74 3.59
CA ILE A 182 -6.65 13.54 3.57
C ILE A 182 -7.31 13.47 4.95
N ALA A 183 -7.46 14.61 5.62
CA ALA A 183 -8.18 14.67 6.89
C ALA A 183 -9.70 14.50 6.64
N LEU A 184 -10.28 13.43 7.19
CA LEU A 184 -11.70 13.14 7.03
C LEU A 184 -12.48 13.66 8.23
N SER A 185 -13.49 14.51 7.93
CA SER A 185 -14.41 14.96 8.97
C SER A 185 -15.44 13.87 9.34
N PRO A 186 -16.00 13.91 10.56
CA PRO A 186 -17.07 13.01 10.97
C PRO A 186 -18.30 13.10 10.07
N GLU A 187 -18.62 14.28 9.53
CA GLU A 187 -19.74 14.48 8.58
C GLU A 187 -19.48 13.73 7.28
N TRP A 188 -18.25 13.81 6.77
CA TRP A 188 -17.84 13.08 5.56
C TRP A 188 -18.01 11.57 5.75
N LEU A 189 -17.56 11.03 6.88
CA LEU A 189 -17.65 9.61 7.23
C LEU A 189 -19.11 9.11 7.37
N ARG A 190 -20.02 9.98 7.81
CA ARG A 190 -21.45 9.65 7.98
C ARG A 190 -22.20 9.67 6.66
N ALA A 191 -21.78 10.47 5.69
CA ALA A 191 -22.48 10.63 4.42
C ALA A 191 -22.45 9.30 3.63
N THR A 192 -23.64 8.73 3.36
CA THR A 192 -23.76 7.45 2.64
C THR A 192 -23.27 7.56 1.19
N ALA A 193 -23.37 8.75 0.58
CA ALA A 193 -22.86 9.01 -0.76
C ALA A 193 -21.34 8.78 -0.87
N ASN A 194 -20.61 8.97 0.24
CA ASN A 194 -19.16 8.77 0.26
C ASN A 194 -18.75 7.30 0.31
N ARG A 195 -19.67 6.38 0.59
CA ARG A 195 -19.42 4.92 0.60
C ARG A 195 -19.33 4.33 -0.79
N ASN A 196 -18.61 5.00 -1.66
CA ASN A 196 -18.42 4.67 -3.06
C ASN A 196 -16.96 4.30 -3.31
N TYR A 197 -16.71 3.31 -4.16
CA TYR A 197 -15.37 2.84 -4.54
C TYR A 197 -14.45 3.95 -5.10
N LEU A 198 -15.00 5.08 -5.56
CA LEU A 198 -14.20 6.25 -5.96
C LEU A 198 -13.50 6.93 -4.77
N ASN A 199 -14.06 6.82 -3.55
CA ASN A 199 -13.51 7.43 -2.34
C ASN A 199 -12.56 6.51 -1.56
N TYR A 200 -12.37 5.28 -2.00
CA TYR A 200 -11.39 4.35 -1.43
C TYR A 200 -10.84 3.38 -2.49
N PRO A 201 -9.64 2.80 -2.30
CA PRO A 201 -8.70 3.08 -1.21
C PRO A 201 -8.20 4.52 -1.25
N GLN A 202 -7.78 5.07 -0.10
CA GLN A 202 -7.14 6.38 -0.01
C GLN A 202 -6.26 6.46 1.25
N LEU A 203 -5.24 7.33 1.23
CA LEU A 203 -4.48 7.67 2.43
C LEU A 203 -5.22 8.78 3.19
N VAL A 204 -5.64 8.49 4.41
CA VAL A 204 -6.45 9.42 5.20
C VAL A 204 -5.98 9.55 6.63
N SER A 205 -6.42 10.62 7.30
CA SER A 205 -6.33 10.75 8.76
C SER A 205 -7.72 10.97 9.35
N VAL A 206 -7.95 10.38 10.53
CA VAL A 206 -9.20 10.50 11.30
C VAL A 206 -8.84 10.73 12.77
N THR A 207 -9.51 11.69 13.40
CA THR A 207 -9.32 12.03 14.81
C THR A 207 -10.44 11.45 15.67
N GLY A 208 -10.10 10.87 16.80
CA GLY A 208 -11.05 10.30 17.74
C GLY A 208 -10.37 9.56 18.89
N THR A 209 -11.18 8.93 19.73
CA THR A 209 -10.74 8.11 20.88
C THR A 209 -11.02 6.63 20.60
N ILE A 210 -10.06 5.75 20.85
CA ILE A 210 -10.31 4.32 20.77
C ILE A 210 -11.13 3.89 21.99
N GLN A 211 -12.28 3.28 21.75
CA GLN A 211 -13.24 2.93 22.77
C GLN A 211 -12.67 1.89 23.77
N GLU A 212 -11.79 1.02 23.30
CA GLU A 212 -11.19 -0.08 24.07
C GLU A 212 -9.86 0.31 24.74
N ALA A 213 -9.39 1.57 24.61
CA ALA A 213 -8.19 2.06 25.27
C ALA A 213 -8.44 2.25 26.77
N ASP A 214 -7.60 1.63 27.60
CA ASP A 214 -7.68 1.65 29.07
C ASP A 214 -6.30 1.86 29.74
N GLY A 215 -5.30 2.25 28.94
CA GLY A 215 -3.91 2.46 29.40
C GLY A 215 -3.06 1.18 29.44
N GLU A 216 -3.64 -0.01 29.23
CA GLU A 216 -2.94 -1.30 29.25
C GLU A 216 -3.20 -2.12 27.98
N ALA A 217 -4.39 -1.98 27.38
CA ALA A 217 -4.79 -2.77 26.23
C ALA A 217 -3.97 -2.44 24.98
N ILE A 218 -3.48 -3.49 24.30
CA ILE A 218 -2.74 -3.37 23.04
C ILE A 218 -3.70 -3.44 21.85
N PHE A 219 -3.21 -2.95 20.66
CA PHE A 219 -4.04 -2.91 19.45
C PHE A 219 -4.55 -4.28 19.03
N ALA A 220 -3.69 -5.31 18.97
CA ALA A 220 -4.09 -6.59 18.42
C ALA A 220 -3.51 -7.79 19.19
N PRO A 221 -4.04 -8.10 20.39
CA PRO A 221 -3.67 -9.32 21.08
C PRO A 221 -4.17 -10.55 20.32
N GLU A 222 -3.35 -11.59 20.21
CA GLU A 222 -3.69 -12.85 19.51
C GLU A 222 -4.99 -13.50 20.00
N SER A 223 -5.32 -13.33 21.27
CA SER A 223 -6.55 -13.88 21.88
C SER A 223 -7.84 -13.31 21.30
N LEU A 224 -7.79 -12.17 20.61
CA LEU A 224 -8.94 -11.51 19.98
C LEU A 224 -8.91 -11.58 18.46
N GLN A 225 -7.92 -12.27 17.85
CA GLN A 225 -7.81 -12.33 16.40
C GLN A 225 -9.00 -13.06 15.76
N ASP A 226 -9.42 -12.53 14.62
CA ASP A 226 -10.39 -13.18 13.75
C ASP A 226 -9.71 -14.18 12.79
N ALA A 227 -10.51 -14.82 11.92
CA ALA A 227 -10.00 -15.75 10.91
C ALA A 227 -9.05 -15.11 9.86
N GLY A 228 -8.96 -13.80 9.81
CA GLY A 228 -8.04 -13.02 8.95
C GLY A 228 -6.78 -12.55 9.69
N TYR A 229 -6.51 -13.09 10.88
CA TYR A 229 -5.36 -12.72 11.72
C TYR A 229 -5.34 -11.23 12.08
N GLY A 230 -6.50 -10.61 12.23
CA GLY A 230 -6.62 -9.20 12.60
C GLY A 230 -7.54 -8.99 13.79
N VAL A 231 -7.36 -7.84 14.44
CA VAL A 231 -8.21 -7.34 15.51
C VAL A 231 -8.77 -5.99 15.10
N ASP A 232 -10.06 -5.81 15.32
CA ASP A 232 -10.77 -4.56 15.07
C ASP A 232 -10.90 -3.76 16.37
N ARG A 233 -10.54 -2.46 16.33
CA ARG A 233 -10.74 -1.49 17.40
C ARG A 233 -11.68 -0.40 16.95
N THR A 234 -12.48 0.13 17.85
CA THR A 234 -13.48 1.15 17.55
C THR A 234 -12.96 2.54 17.85
N LEU A 235 -12.61 3.28 16.80
CA LEU A 235 -12.34 4.72 16.90
C LEU A 235 -13.67 5.48 16.89
N VAL A 236 -13.87 6.31 17.89
CA VAL A 236 -15.11 7.11 18.08
C VAL A 236 -14.75 8.58 18.08
N ASN A 237 -15.39 9.36 17.20
CA ASN A 237 -15.31 10.80 17.30
C ASN A 237 -16.17 11.30 18.47
N SER A 238 -15.58 12.11 19.36
CA SER A 238 -16.22 12.57 20.58
C SER A 238 -17.41 13.51 20.37
N GLU A 239 -17.43 14.26 19.26
CA GLU A 239 -18.46 15.27 19.00
C GLU A 239 -19.79 14.67 18.57
N ASN A 240 -19.77 13.60 17.77
CA ASN A 240 -20.98 13.08 17.14
C ASN A 240 -21.13 11.55 17.11
N ASN A 241 -20.25 10.84 17.85
CA ASN A 241 -20.24 9.36 17.94
C ASN A 241 -20.05 8.65 16.58
N THR A 242 -19.44 9.29 15.60
CA THR A 242 -19.07 8.62 14.34
C THR A 242 -18.01 7.57 14.64
N LYS A 243 -18.23 6.35 14.14
CA LYS A 243 -17.36 5.19 14.39
C LYS A 243 -16.60 4.81 13.13
N VAL A 244 -15.32 4.53 13.30
CA VAL A 244 -14.43 3.97 12.29
C VAL A 244 -13.70 2.78 12.91
N THR A 245 -13.51 1.72 12.15
CA THR A 245 -12.74 0.57 12.60
C THR A 245 -11.25 0.82 12.33
N ILE A 246 -10.41 0.66 13.35
CA ILE A 246 -8.96 0.50 13.17
C ILE A 246 -8.68 -1.00 13.14
N ARG A 247 -8.25 -1.50 11.99
CA ARG A 247 -7.89 -2.91 11.83
C ARG A 247 -6.39 -3.10 11.90
N THR A 248 -5.96 -3.99 12.79
CA THR A 248 -4.54 -4.28 13.00
C THR A 248 -4.32 -5.79 12.88
N SER A 249 -3.35 -6.20 12.07
CA SER A 249 -2.89 -7.59 12.03
C SER A 249 -2.17 -7.93 13.34
N THR A 250 -2.32 -9.17 13.83
CA THR A 250 -1.61 -9.65 15.03
C THR A 250 -0.12 -9.90 14.80
N GLN A 251 0.38 -9.73 13.55
CA GLN A 251 1.73 -10.09 13.14
C GLN A 251 2.59 -8.88 12.75
N ASN A 252 2.44 -7.76 13.45
CA ASN A 252 3.21 -6.54 13.21
C ASN A 252 3.47 -5.78 14.52
N ASP A 253 4.33 -4.76 14.47
CA ASP A 253 4.73 -4.00 15.65
C ASP A 253 3.57 -3.21 16.29
N ILE A 254 2.61 -2.74 15.49
CA ILE A 254 1.44 -2.01 16.01
C ILE A 254 0.62 -2.92 16.93
N ALA A 255 0.57 -4.23 16.66
CA ALA A 255 -0.21 -5.18 17.44
C ALA A 255 0.13 -5.14 18.94
N PHE A 256 1.41 -4.97 19.26
CA PHE A 256 1.93 -4.96 20.62
C PHE A 256 1.98 -3.57 21.26
N THR A 257 1.62 -2.54 20.50
CA THR A 257 1.58 -1.16 21.00
C THR A 257 0.34 -0.98 21.88
N VAL A 258 0.53 -0.39 23.07
CA VAL A 258 -0.58 0.02 23.95
C VAL A 258 -1.38 1.11 23.25
N MET A 259 -2.70 0.96 23.24
CA MET A 259 -3.58 1.97 22.66
C MET A 259 -3.53 3.25 23.51
N PRO A 260 -3.29 4.43 22.91
CA PRO A 260 -3.26 5.68 23.67
C PRO A 260 -4.67 6.02 24.14
N GLU A 261 -4.76 6.53 25.38
CA GLU A 261 -5.99 7.08 25.93
C GLU A 261 -6.23 8.51 25.41
N GLY A 262 -7.48 8.89 25.31
CA GLY A 262 -7.87 10.23 24.85
C GLY A 262 -7.97 10.34 23.34
N GLU A 263 -8.07 11.58 22.88
CA GLU A 263 -8.24 11.89 21.47
C GLU A 263 -6.90 11.95 20.74
N HIS A 264 -6.78 11.19 19.67
CA HIS A 264 -5.61 11.10 18.81
C HIS A 264 -6.00 11.11 17.34
N THR A 265 -5.05 11.45 16.47
CA THR A 265 -5.20 11.38 15.03
C THR A 265 -4.52 10.11 14.51
N TYR A 266 -5.26 9.34 13.72
CA TYR A 266 -4.83 8.06 13.16
C TYR A 266 -4.76 8.16 11.64
N THR A 267 -3.57 7.92 11.08
CA THR A 267 -3.33 7.95 9.64
C THR A 267 -3.24 6.54 9.08
N GLY A 268 -3.84 6.28 7.92
CA GLY A 268 -3.78 4.96 7.31
C GLY A 268 -4.53 4.82 6.00
N LEU A 269 -4.51 3.60 5.48
CA LEU A 269 -5.26 3.21 4.30
C LEU A 269 -6.74 3.05 4.64
N LEU A 270 -7.57 3.88 4.02
CA LEU A 270 -9.02 3.81 4.12
C LEU A 270 -9.59 2.72 3.23
N SER A 271 -10.50 1.95 3.76
CA SER A 271 -11.34 1.00 3.03
C SER A 271 -12.78 1.01 3.54
N TYR A 272 -13.70 0.43 2.77
CA TYR A 272 -15.09 0.28 3.16
C TYR A 272 -15.60 -1.11 2.76
N TYR A 273 -16.10 -1.87 3.73
CA TYR A 273 -16.79 -3.13 3.46
C TYR A 273 -18.25 -3.08 3.95
N SER A 274 -18.48 -3.07 5.23
CA SER A 274 -19.75 -2.78 5.90
C SER A 274 -19.65 -1.51 6.75
N ASN A 275 -18.46 -1.19 7.21
CA ASN A 275 -18.07 0.01 7.92
C ASN A 275 -16.83 0.62 7.30
N TRP A 276 -16.54 1.87 7.62
CA TRP A 276 -15.25 2.48 7.35
C TRP A 276 -14.18 1.77 8.18
N GLN A 277 -13.08 1.46 7.54
CA GLN A 277 -11.93 0.81 8.14
C GLN A 277 -10.65 1.54 7.75
N ILE A 278 -9.78 1.75 8.74
CA ILE A 278 -8.43 2.30 8.55
C ILE A 278 -7.43 1.23 8.96
N GLN A 279 -6.42 1.01 8.12
CA GLN A 279 -5.24 0.21 8.43
C GLN A 279 -4.05 1.15 8.53
N LEU A 280 -3.50 1.30 9.74
CA LEU A 280 -2.30 2.10 9.99
C LEU A 280 -1.10 1.47 9.26
N ARG A 281 -0.17 2.30 8.77
CA ARG A 281 1.07 1.84 8.12
C ARG A 281 2.11 1.42 9.15
N SER A 282 2.23 2.23 10.22
CA SER A 282 3.19 2.03 11.31
C SER A 282 2.71 2.71 12.59
N VAL A 283 3.45 2.53 13.69
CA VAL A 283 3.17 3.21 14.98
C VAL A 283 3.26 4.74 14.85
N SER A 284 4.08 5.27 13.94
CA SER A 284 4.20 6.72 13.70
C SER A 284 2.95 7.37 13.10
N ASP A 285 1.99 6.58 12.66
CA ASP A 285 0.68 7.05 12.16
C ASP A 285 -0.31 7.41 13.30
N ILE A 286 0.11 7.29 14.56
CA ILE A 286 -0.64 7.65 15.76
C ILE A 286 -0.05 8.96 16.31
N GLN A 287 -0.84 10.05 16.31
CA GLN A 287 -0.39 11.38 16.71
C GLN A 287 -1.34 12.03 17.73
#